data_e94ca5c82493119e377f706564bfe9ad
#
_entry.id   e94ca5c82493119e377f706564bfe9ad
#
_cell.length_a   1.000
_cell.length_b   1.000
_cell.length_c   1.000
_cell.angle_alpha   90.00
_cell.angle_beta   90.00
_cell.angle_gamma   90.00
#
_symmetry.space_group_name_H-M   'P 1'
#
loop_
_entity.id
_entity.type
_entity.pdbx_description
1 polymer ?
#
loop_
_entity_poly.entity_id
_entity_poly.type
_entity_poly.pdbx_seq_one_letter_code
_entity_poly.pdbx_strand_id
1 'polypeptide(L)'
;MKKILLLLAAIVMLCVVVSCSDDDEPKRGDGVFTVNTPMINHMYNTVTGEVLGLSNTHNKLTIDTAKHTASLELVYNNGSEQKLILKDVTAKPKRLGFYELSSPSNAQFRGYVDFNESSMRYYYTTESGLRVISTNAEVFFLKTHNVISYNDTTTSTDMSNVMYEFTFTPGMDNAIVKVMGITHAKDVKYFNSITAMNVPYTITANGYILSGQNIPTTARYISTIDTTMQTVKTTTDYPFKTFDVTVDLENDYLDAVYMMGSSATVVATGSTYPDYASY
;
A
#
# COMPACT_ATOMS: atom_id res chain seq x y z
N MET A 1 38.39 10.03 20.20
CA MET A 1 38.27 10.01 18.73
C MET A 1 37.70 8.67 18.32
N LYS A 2 36.37 8.55 18.19
CA LYS A 2 35.69 7.44 17.48
C LYS A 2 34.46 8.02 16.88
N LYS A 3 34.43 8.09 15.55
CA LYS A 3 33.33 8.55 14.75
C LYS A 3 32.23 7.49 14.80
N ILE A 4 31.09 7.86 15.38
CA ILE A 4 29.87 7.05 15.32
C ILE A 4 29.28 7.34 13.95
N LEU A 5 29.30 6.32 13.10
CA LEU A 5 28.64 6.33 11.80
C LEU A 5 27.15 6.15 12.05
N LEU A 6 26.39 7.24 11.96
CA LEU A 6 24.93 7.19 11.93
C LEU A 6 24.52 6.66 10.55
N LEU A 7 24.00 5.46 10.52
CA LEU A 7 23.30 4.93 9.35
C LEU A 7 21.93 5.58 9.32
N LEU A 8 21.79 6.70 8.62
CA LEU A 8 20.49 7.25 8.26
C LEU A 8 19.90 6.34 7.19
N ALA A 9 18.79 5.70 7.52
CA ALA A 9 17.93 5.06 6.56
C ALA A 9 17.54 6.12 5.51
N ALA A 10 17.89 5.86 4.27
CA ALA A 10 17.60 6.73 3.15
C ALA A 10 16.08 6.75 2.95
N ILE A 11 15.45 7.81 3.42
CA ILE A 11 14.16 8.25 2.90
C ILE A 11 14.45 8.57 1.43
N VAL A 12 13.89 7.79 0.53
CA VAL A 12 13.94 8.08 -0.90
C VAL A 12 13.17 9.37 -1.11
N MET A 13 13.87 10.49 -1.08
CA MET A 13 13.33 11.76 -1.49
C MET A 13 12.93 11.65 -2.96
N LEU A 14 11.66 11.86 -3.20
CA LEU A 14 11.12 12.14 -4.53
C LEU A 14 11.87 13.39 -5.05
N CYS A 15 12.92 13.21 -5.85
CA CYS A 15 13.54 14.32 -6.55
C CYS A 15 12.59 14.77 -7.65
N VAL A 16 11.70 15.68 -7.30
CA VAL A 16 10.98 16.50 -8.28
C VAL A 16 11.99 17.51 -8.81
N VAL A 17 12.55 17.24 -9.99
CA VAL A 17 13.32 18.28 -10.71
C VAL A 17 12.31 19.23 -11.31
N VAL A 18 11.97 20.27 -10.55
CA VAL A 18 11.24 21.42 -11.07
C VAL A 18 12.26 22.29 -11.77
N SER A 19 12.17 22.39 -13.10
CA SER A 19 12.85 23.45 -13.85
C SER A 19 12.10 24.76 -13.58
N CYS A 20 12.60 25.56 -12.65
CA CYS A 20 12.10 26.92 -12.41
C CYS A 20 12.58 27.84 -13.51
N SER A 21 11.66 28.41 -14.30
CA SER A 21 11.80 29.72 -14.93
C SER A 21 10.92 30.69 -14.15
N ASP A 22 11.46 31.90 -13.92
CA ASP A 22 11.00 32.94 -13.00
C ASP A 22 9.51 33.32 -13.06
N ASP A 23 9.01 33.72 -11.89
CA ASP A 23 7.82 34.54 -11.64
C ASP A 23 6.43 33.96 -11.97
N ASP A 24 6.05 32.90 -11.23
CA ASP A 24 4.68 32.73 -10.74
C ASP A 24 4.72 31.58 -9.70
N GLU A 25 4.07 31.74 -8.55
CA GLU A 25 3.91 30.65 -7.60
C GLU A 25 3.36 29.43 -8.34
N PRO A 26 4.03 28.26 -8.28
CA PRO A 26 3.56 27.10 -9.02
C PRO A 26 2.16 26.75 -8.52
N LYS A 27 1.15 27.01 -9.34
CA LYS A 27 -0.18 26.45 -9.14
C LYS A 27 0.03 24.94 -9.04
N ARG A 28 -0.12 24.38 -7.84
CA ARG A 28 -0.04 22.93 -7.61
C ARG A 28 -0.98 22.26 -8.62
N GLY A 29 -0.40 21.66 -9.65
CA GLY A 29 -1.19 20.89 -10.60
C GLY A 29 -0.69 20.83 -12.04
N ASP A 30 -0.01 21.86 -12.53
CA ASP A 30 0.42 21.91 -13.94
C ASP A 30 1.94 21.71 -14.06
N GLY A 31 2.37 20.71 -14.83
CA GLY A 31 3.78 20.44 -15.07
C GLY A 31 4.07 19.05 -15.61
N VAL A 32 5.35 18.83 -15.94
CA VAL A 32 5.86 17.52 -16.33
C VAL A 32 6.58 16.91 -15.14
N PHE A 33 6.11 15.76 -14.70
CA PHE A 33 6.68 15.02 -13.58
C PHE A 33 7.25 13.69 -14.07
N THR A 34 8.43 13.33 -13.58
CA THR A 34 9.02 12.01 -13.82
C THR A 34 9.23 11.29 -12.49
N VAL A 35 8.69 10.08 -12.39
CA VAL A 35 8.80 9.23 -11.22
C VAL A 35 9.51 7.96 -11.60
N ASN A 36 10.57 7.62 -10.85
CA ASN A 36 11.19 6.32 -10.85
C ASN A 36 10.96 5.68 -9.48
N THR A 37 10.27 4.57 -9.42
CA THR A 37 9.97 3.92 -8.14
C THR A 37 10.11 2.41 -8.21
N PRO A 38 10.60 1.76 -7.15
CA PRO A 38 10.55 0.32 -7.01
C PRO A 38 9.11 -0.17 -7.06
N MET A 39 8.88 -1.30 -7.75
CA MET A 39 7.57 -1.92 -7.88
C MET A 39 7.64 -3.39 -7.50
N ILE A 40 6.54 -3.90 -6.96
CA ILE A 40 6.30 -5.33 -6.82
C ILE A 40 5.31 -5.73 -7.92
N ASN A 41 5.69 -6.70 -8.72
CA ASN A 41 4.83 -7.26 -9.75
C ASN A 41 4.26 -8.60 -9.25
N HIS A 42 2.95 -8.63 -9.09
CA HIS A 42 2.17 -9.84 -8.91
C HIS A 42 1.75 -10.37 -10.29
N MET A 43 2.07 -11.63 -10.58
CA MET A 43 1.91 -12.18 -11.93
C MET A 43 1.03 -13.44 -11.93
N TYR A 44 0.08 -13.47 -12.85
CA TYR A 44 -0.85 -14.56 -13.06
C TYR A 44 -0.96 -14.90 -14.54
N ASN A 45 -0.79 -16.17 -14.89
CA ASN A 45 -0.96 -16.64 -16.26
C ASN A 45 -2.44 -16.95 -16.54
N THR A 46 -3.09 -16.12 -17.36
CA THR A 46 -4.53 -16.25 -17.67
C THR A 46 -4.86 -17.48 -18.52
N VAL A 47 -3.86 -18.07 -19.20
CA VAL A 47 -4.04 -19.24 -20.06
C VAL A 47 -3.93 -20.53 -19.25
N THR A 48 -2.93 -20.63 -18.37
CA THR A 48 -2.68 -21.84 -17.57
C THR A 48 -3.38 -21.81 -16.20
N GLY A 49 -3.80 -20.65 -15.72
CA GLY A 49 -4.32 -20.48 -14.37
C GLY A 49 -3.24 -20.47 -13.29
N GLU A 50 -1.96 -20.38 -13.68
CA GLU A 50 -0.84 -20.46 -12.76
C GLU A 50 -0.50 -19.09 -12.17
N VAL A 51 -0.28 -19.05 -10.84
CA VAL A 51 0.29 -17.92 -10.14
C VAL A 51 1.81 -18.02 -10.22
N LEU A 52 2.47 -17.07 -10.89
CA LEU A 52 3.90 -17.10 -11.13
C LEU A 52 4.74 -16.46 -10.02
N GLY A 53 4.08 -15.86 -9.05
CA GLY A 53 4.74 -15.26 -7.88
C GLY A 53 5.01 -13.76 -8.03
N LEU A 54 5.97 -13.29 -7.25
CA LEU A 54 6.35 -11.87 -7.17
C LEU A 54 7.70 -11.63 -7.80
N SER A 55 7.87 -10.48 -8.43
CA SER A 55 9.19 -9.98 -8.83
C SER A 55 9.37 -8.53 -8.43
N ASN A 56 10.57 -8.19 -7.96
CA ASN A 56 10.99 -6.81 -7.76
C ASN A 56 11.46 -6.23 -9.07
N THR A 57 10.93 -5.08 -9.39
CA THR A 57 11.33 -4.29 -10.54
C THR A 57 11.17 -2.81 -10.24
N HIS A 58 11.17 -1.98 -11.26
CA HIS A 58 10.87 -0.57 -11.12
C HIS A 58 10.07 -0.08 -12.33
N ASN A 59 9.42 1.06 -12.16
CA ASN A 59 8.79 1.77 -13.25
C ASN A 59 9.39 3.16 -13.44
N LYS A 60 9.22 3.67 -14.64
CA LYS A 60 9.45 5.08 -14.96
C LYS A 60 8.18 5.64 -15.58
N LEU A 61 7.52 6.51 -14.84
CA LEU A 61 6.37 7.27 -15.32
C LEU A 61 6.80 8.71 -15.60
N THR A 62 6.49 9.22 -16.78
CA THR A 62 6.55 10.65 -17.08
C THR A 62 5.15 11.12 -17.41
N ILE A 63 4.61 12.07 -16.66
CA ILE A 63 3.26 12.61 -16.80
C ILE A 63 3.30 14.11 -17.03
N ASP A 64 2.57 14.58 -18.04
CA ASP A 64 2.30 16.00 -18.31
C ASP A 64 0.86 16.28 -17.85
N THR A 65 0.72 16.87 -16.67
CA THR A 65 -0.59 17.11 -16.07
C THR A 65 -1.39 18.19 -16.77
N ALA A 66 -0.71 19.12 -17.44
CA ALA A 66 -1.38 20.17 -18.23
C ALA A 66 -1.98 19.61 -19.53
N LYS A 67 -1.27 18.68 -20.16
CA LYS A 67 -1.74 18.04 -21.41
C LYS A 67 -2.54 16.77 -21.17
N HIS A 68 -2.64 16.30 -19.93
CA HIS A 68 -3.28 15.03 -19.58
C HIS A 68 -2.71 13.81 -20.34
N THR A 69 -1.40 13.83 -20.56
CA THR A 69 -0.68 12.75 -21.26
C THR A 69 0.42 12.19 -20.39
N ALA A 70 0.76 10.93 -20.63
CA ALA A 70 1.88 10.29 -19.95
C ALA A 70 2.60 9.30 -20.85
N SER A 71 3.80 8.93 -20.44
CA SER A 71 4.53 7.77 -20.95
C SER A 71 4.97 6.91 -19.78
N LEU A 72 4.94 5.59 -19.94
CA LEU A 72 5.21 4.63 -18.90
C LEU A 72 6.14 3.54 -19.41
N GLU A 73 7.19 3.25 -18.66
CA GLU A 73 8.03 2.07 -18.80
C GLU A 73 7.88 1.23 -17.53
N LEU A 74 7.31 0.04 -17.70
CA LEU A 74 7.16 -0.97 -16.66
C LEU A 74 8.11 -2.12 -16.92
N VAL A 75 8.87 -2.50 -15.92
CA VAL A 75 9.76 -3.65 -15.97
C VAL A 75 9.14 -4.77 -15.13
N TYR A 76 9.09 -5.98 -15.68
CA TYR A 76 8.67 -7.17 -14.97
C TYR A 76 9.60 -8.33 -15.31
N ASN A 77 9.63 -9.36 -14.47
CA ASN A 77 10.50 -10.51 -14.66
C ASN A 77 9.66 -11.79 -14.75
N ASN A 78 9.76 -12.49 -15.86
CA ASN A 78 9.16 -13.80 -16.09
C ASN A 78 10.24 -14.74 -16.63
N GLY A 79 11.17 -15.16 -15.76
CA GLY A 79 12.36 -15.92 -16.14
C GLY A 79 13.46 -15.05 -16.78
N SER A 80 13.09 -13.96 -17.42
CA SER A 80 13.98 -12.92 -17.94
C SER A 80 13.32 -11.54 -17.79
N GLU A 81 14.12 -10.48 -17.78
CA GLU A 81 13.61 -9.11 -17.73
C GLU A 81 12.81 -8.80 -19.01
N GLN A 82 11.59 -8.34 -18.81
CA GLN A 82 10.67 -7.90 -19.84
C GLN A 82 10.26 -6.45 -19.58
N LYS A 83 9.87 -5.73 -20.65
CA LYS A 83 9.44 -4.33 -20.53
C LYS A 83 8.13 -4.11 -21.28
N LEU A 84 7.22 -3.38 -20.62
CA LEU A 84 6.08 -2.76 -21.27
C LEU A 84 6.37 -1.25 -21.41
N ILE A 85 6.39 -0.75 -22.63
CA ILE A 85 6.61 0.67 -22.91
C ILE A 85 5.37 1.22 -23.58
N LEU A 86 4.70 2.14 -22.90
CA LEU A 86 3.52 2.86 -23.38
C LEU A 86 3.86 4.34 -23.53
N LYS A 87 3.69 4.87 -24.76
CA LYS A 87 4.00 6.27 -25.09
C LYS A 87 2.75 7.13 -25.27
N ASP A 88 1.59 6.50 -25.35
CA ASP A 88 0.30 7.10 -25.66
C ASP A 88 -0.66 7.02 -24.49
N VAL A 89 -0.14 7.12 -23.26
CA VAL A 89 -0.97 7.04 -22.06
C VAL A 89 -1.73 8.34 -21.87
N THR A 90 -3.04 8.22 -21.68
CA THR A 90 -3.90 9.33 -21.24
C THR A 90 -3.92 9.35 -19.72
N ALA A 91 -3.72 10.53 -19.13
CA ALA A 91 -3.73 10.76 -17.69
C ALA A 91 -4.97 11.60 -17.32
N LYS A 92 -6.07 10.94 -16.99
CA LYS A 92 -7.34 11.59 -16.63
C LYS A 92 -7.31 12.01 -15.16
N PRO A 93 -7.40 13.31 -14.82
CA PRO A 93 -7.47 13.75 -13.43
C PRO A 93 -8.79 13.30 -12.80
N LYS A 94 -8.74 12.76 -11.60
CA LYS A 94 -9.89 12.41 -10.76
C LYS A 94 -10.06 13.38 -9.60
N ARG A 95 -8.95 13.79 -9.02
CA ARG A 95 -8.82 14.86 -8.03
C ARG A 95 -7.41 15.44 -8.09
N LEU A 96 -7.15 16.50 -7.33
CA LEU A 96 -5.80 17.08 -7.25
C LEU A 96 -4.77 16.02 -6.84
N GLY A 97 -3.79 15.80 -7.71
CA GLY A 97 -2.70 14.83 -7.50
C GLY A 97 -3.06 13.36 -7.77
N PHE A 98 -4.32 13.04 -8.11
CA PHE A 98 -4.74 11.67 -8.43
C PHE A 98 -5.18 11.55 -9.89
N TYR A 99 -4.60 10.60 -10.60
CA TYR A 99 -4.82 10.37 -12.03
C TYR A 99 -5.14 8.91 -12.32
N GLU A 100 -6.14 8.71 -13.16
CA GLU A 100 -6.41 7.43 -13.82
C GLU A 100 -5.68 7.39 -15.16
N LEU A 101 -4.96 6.30 -15.43
CA LEU A 101 -4.16 6.09 -16.63
C LEU A 101 -4.80 5.04 -17.51
N SER A 102 -4.86 5.32 -18.81
CA SER A 102 -5.29 4.36 -19.84
C SER A 102 -4.44 4.52 -21.09
N SER A 103 -4.40 3.50 -21.95
CA SER A 103 -3.63 3.55 -23.19
C SER A 103 -4.49 3.08 -24.36
N PRO A 104 -4.64 3.88 -25.42
CA PRO A 104 -5.32 3.44 -26.65
C PRO A 104 -4.64 2.27 -27.34
N SER A 105 -3.31 2.18 -27.26
CA SER A 105 -2.54 1.08 -27.86
C SER A 105 -2.60 -0.21 -27.03
N ASN A 106 -3.04 -0.17 -25.78
CA ASN A 106 -3.23 -1.34 -24.94
C ASN A 106 -4.55 -1.20 -24.13
N ALA A 107 -5.62 -1.72 -24.70
CA ALA A 107 -6.95 -1.62 -24.09
C ALA A 107 -7.08 -2.36 -22.74
N GLN A 108 -6.16 -3.25 -22.41
CA GLN A 108 -6.13 -3.97 -21.14
C GLN A 108 -5.27 -3.26 -20.08
N PHE A 109 -4.57 -2.17 -20.48
CA PHE A 109 -3.82 -1.36 -19.53
C PHE A 109 -4.76 -0.41 -18.81
N ARG A 110 -4.65 -0.39 -17.51
CA ARG A 110 -5.18 0.66 -16.64
C ARG A 110 -4.17 0.95 -15.54
N GLY A 111 -4.16 2.16 -15.06
CA GLY A 111 -3.27 2.56 -13.98
C GLY A 111 -3.88 3.63 -13.11
N TYR A 112 -3.32 3.75 -11.91
CA TYR A 112 -3.66 4.78 -10.95
C TYR A 112 -2.38 5.35 -10.37
N VAL A 113 -2.32 6.67 -10.25
CA VAL A 113 -1.21 7.40 -9.64
C VAL A 113 -1.79 8.44 -8.70
N ASP A 114 -1.41 8.36 -7.44
CA ASP A 114 -1.72 9.35 -6.42
C ASP A 114 -0.42 9.96 -5.90
N PHE A 115 -0.12 11.18 -6.33
CA PHE A 115 1.08 11.89 -5.89
C PHE A 115 0.99 12.35 -4.44
N ASN A 116 -0.21 12.50 -3.86
CA ASN A 116 -0.36 12.91 -2.47
C ASN A 116 0.01 11.78 -1.52
N GLU A 117 -0.35 10.54 -1.91
CA GLU A 117 -0.10 9.35 -1.12
C GLU A 117 1.14 8.57 -1.61
N SER A 118 1.83 9.08 -2.64
CA SER A 118 2.95 8.39 -3.29
C SER A 118 2.59 6.96 -3.71
N SER A 119 1.34 6.73 -4.11
CA SER A 119 0.80 5.42 -4.45
C SER A 119 0.67 5.26 -5.95
N MET A 120 1.11 4.11 -6.45
CA MET A 120 1.02 3.76 -7.88
C MET A 120 0.59 2.32 -8.02
N ARG A 121 -0.32 2.08 -8.97
CA ARG A 121 -0.76 0.74 -9.32
C ARG A 121 -1.07 0.66 -10.81
N TYR A 122 -0.58 -0.39 -11.46
CA TYR A 122 -0.80 -0.64 -12.87
C TYR A 122 -1.29 -2.07 -13.08
N TYR A 123 -2.19 -2.22 -14.03
CA TYR A 123 -2.77 -3.50 -14.46
C TYR A 123 -2.57 -3.61 -15.95
N TYR A 124 -2.05 -4.73 -16.40
CA TYR A 124 -1.93 -5.01 -17.82
C TYR A 124 -1.83 -6.52 -18.08
N THR A 125 -2.19 -6.90 -19.30
CA THR A 125 -1.99 -8.27 -19.78
C THR A 125 -1.04 -8.21 -20.98
N THR A 126 -0.03 -9.04 -20.95
CA THR A 126 0.91 -9.17 -22.06
C THR A 126 0.28 -9.93 -23.22
N GLU A 127 0.86 -9.85 -24.42
CA GLU A 127 0.43 -10.63 -25.57
C GLU A 127 0.47 -12.15 -25.31
N SER A 128 1.36 -12.60 -24.44
CA SER A 128 1.45 -14.02 -24.03
C SER A 128 0.40 -14.44 -23.01
N GLY A 129 -0.52 -13.55 -22.60
CA GLY A 129 -1.56 -13.83 -21.61
C GLY A 129 -1.09 -13.76 -20.17
N LEU A 130 0.09 -13.19 -19.89
CA LEU A 130 0.53 -12.92 -18.55
C LEU A 130 -0.15 -11.65 -18.02
N ARG A 131 -1.01 -11.79 -16.99
CA ARG A 131 -1.57 -10.66 -16.27
C ARG A 131 -0.59 -10.20 -15.18
N VAL A 132 -0.32 -8.91 -15.16
CA VAL A 132 0.58 -8.29 -14.19
C VAL A 132 -0.17 -7.19 -13.44
N ILE A 133 -0.09 -7.25 -12.11
CA ILE A 133 -0.49 -6.17 -11.22
C ILE A 133 0.81 -5.63 -10.62
N SER A 134 1.15 -4.40 -10.97
CA SER A 134 2.36 -3.73 -10.50
C SER A 134 1.99 -2.65 -9.49
N THR A 135 2.53 -2.73 -8.29
CA THR A 135 2.29 -1.76 -7.21
C THR A 135 3.60 -1.21 -6.68
N ASN A 136 3.56 -0.14 -5.90
CA ASN A 136 4.72 0.24 -5.10
C ASN A 136 5.19 -0.96 -4.25
N ALA A 137 6.46 -0.93 -3.82
CA ALA A 137 7.06 -1.98 -3.00
C ALA A 137 6.29 -2.25 -1.69
N GLU A 138 5.48 -1.31 -1.26
CA GLU A 138 4.58 -1.40 -0.11
C GLU A 138 3.14 -1.18 -0.58
N VAL A 139 2.21 -1.94 -0.02
CA VAL A 139 0.77 -1.83 -0.32
C VAL A 139 0.08 -1.22 0.89
N PHE A 140 -0.60 -0.09 0.68
CA PHE A 140 -1.30 0.65 1.74
C PHE A 140 -2.81 0.62 1.54
N PHE A 141 -3.53 0.50 2.66
CA PHE A 141 -4.96 0.72 2.74
C PHE A 141 -5.21 1.85 3.74
N LEU A 142 -5.54 3.02 3.24
CA LEU A 142 -5.58 4.26 4.02
C LEU A 142 -6.94 4.56 4.64
N LYS A 143 -8.00 3.99 4.07
CA LYS A 143 -9.39 4.25 4.49
C LYS A 143 -10.10 2.96 4.79
N THR A 144 -9.84 2.44 5.96
CA THR A 144 -10.50 1.22 6.42
C THR A 144 -11.54 1.54 7.50
N HIS A 145 -12.66 0.85 7.44
CA HIS A 145 -13.65 0.79 8.50
C HIS A 145 -13.34 -0.40 9.39
N ASN A 146 -13.22 -0.17 10.69
CA ASN A 146 -12.84 -1.18 11.67
C ASN A 146 -13.86 -1.24 12.78
N VAL A 147 -14.28 -2.45 13.13
CA VAL A 147 -15.11 -2.71 14.30
C VAL A 147 -14.29 -3.54 15.28
N ILE A 148 -14.11 -3.01 16.49
CA ILE A 148 -13.39 -3.69 17.57
C ILE A 148 -14.39 -4.17 18.60
N SER A 149 -14.45 -5.48 18.81
CA SER A 149 -15.28 -6.12 19.82
C SER A 149 -14.42 -6.71 20.94
N TYR A 150 -14.90 -6.65 22.16
CA TYR A 150 -14.19 -7.17 23.34
C TYR A 150 -14.92 -8.40 23.90
N ASN A 151 -14.18 -9.44 24.24
CA ASN A 151 -14.74 -10.74 24.67
C ASN A 151 -15.64 -10.69 25.91
N ASP A 152 -15.46 -9.68 26.75
CA ASP A 152 -16.15 -9.54 28.04
C ASP A 152 -17.16 -8.38 28.06
N THR A 153 -17.43 -7.75 26.94
CA THR A 153 -18.37 -6.65 26.82
C THR A 153 -19.26 -6.80 25.59
N THR A 154 -20.47 -6.27 25.67
CA THR A 154 -21.37 -6.12 24.52
C THR A 154 -21.08 -4.87 23.69
N THR A 155 -20.08 -4.07 24.13
CA THR A 155 -19.71 -2.84 23.45
C THR A 155 -18.71 -3.12 22.35
N SER A 156 -18.90 -2.49 21.19
CA SER A 156 -17.95 -2.42 20.10
C SER A 156 -17.53 -0.98 19.88
N THR A 157 -16.37 -0.79 19.30
CA THR A 157 -15.86 0.53 18.92
C THR A 157 -15.71 0.56 17.41
N ASP A 158 -16.41 1.48 16.75
CA ASP A 158 -16.27 1.75 15.33
C ASP A 158 -15.15 2.77 15.11
N MET A 159 -14.29 2.48 14.15
CA MET A 159 -13.18 3.34 13.79
C MET A 159 -13.04 3.45 12.28
N SER A 160 -12.95 4.66 11.80
CA SER A 160 -12.53 4.99 10.44
C SER A 160 -11.08 5.46 10.43
N ASN A 161 -10.43 5.38 9.25
CA ASN A 161 -9.07 5.86 9.05
C ASN A 161 -7.96 5.09 9.80
N VAL A 162 -8.19 3.83 10.15
CA VAL A 162 -7.10 2.92 10.50
C VAL A 162 -6.37 2.57 9.22
N MET A 163 -5.05 2.67 9.24
CA MET A 163 -4.22 2.39 8.08
C MET A 163 -3.59 1.00 8.20
N TYR A 164 -3.57 0.27 7.09
CA TYR A 164 -2.88 -1.00 6.95
C TYR A 164 -1.77 -0.87 5.92
N GLU A 165 -0.58 -1.31 6.28
CA GLU A 165 0.59 -1.36 5.42
C GLU A 165 1.07 -2.81 5.35
N PHE A 166 1.25 -3.31 4.14
CA PHE A 166 1.79 -4.64 3.87
C PHE A 166 3.04 -4.51 3.05
N THR A 167 4.14 -5.10 3.51
CA THR A 167 5.39 -5.17 2.75
C THR A 167 5.62 -6.62 2.34
N PHE A 168 5.55 -6.88 1.06
CA PHE A 168 5.81 -8.18 0.45
C PHE A 168 7.21 -8.18 -0.16
N THR A 169 8.00 -9.19 0.14
CA THR A 169 9.35 -9.33 -0.42
C THR A 169 9.37 -10.55 -1.35
N PRO A 170 9.76 -10.40 -2.62
CA PRO A 170 9.92 -11.52 -3.54
C PRO A 170 10.86 -12.60 -2.99
N GLY A 171 10.46 -13.86 -3.12
CA GLY A 171 11.23 -15.00 -2.62
C GLY A 171 11.13 -15.24 -1.11
N MET A 172 10.28 -14.48 -0.40
CA MET A 172 9.94 -14.70 1.00
C MET A 172 8.52 -15.22 1.13
N ASP A 173 8.28 -16.07 2.12
CA ASP A 173 6.93 -16.61 2.40
C ASP A 173 6.19 -15.81 3.48
N ASN A 174 6.80 -14.72 3.94
CA ASN A 174 6.28 -13.89 5.02
C ASN A 174 6.28 -12.42 4.62
N ALA A 175 5.21 -11.73 5.03
CA ALA A 175 5.07 -10.29 4.88
C ALA A 175 5.32 -9.58 6.22
N ILE A 176 5.64 -8.29 6.13
CA ILE A 176 5.54 -7.37 7.26
C ILE A 176 4.15 -6.75 7.20
N VAL A 177 3.44 -6.78 8.32
CA VAL A 177 2.14 -6.14 8.48
C VAL A 177 2.22 -5.08 9.54
N LYS A 178 1.71 -3.89 9.23
CA LYS A 178 1.65 -2.79 10.17
C LYS A 178 0.26 -2.17 10.16
N VAL A 179 -0.34 -2.10 11.34
CA VAL A 179 -1.64 -1.46 11.56
C VAL A 179 -1.42 -0.18 12.33
N MET A 180 -1.99 0.94 11.87
CA MET A 180 -1.75 2.27 12.44
C MET A 180 -3.06 2.98 12.73
N GLY A 181 -3.10 3.69 13.86
CA GLY A 181 -4.24 4.53 14.21
C GLY A 181 -5.40 3.78 14.89
N ILE A 182 -5.14 2.61 15.48
CA ILE A 182 -6.17 1.83 16.16
C ILE A 182 -6.26 2.23 17.65
N THR A 183 -7.48 2.36 18.18
CA THR A 183 -7.72 2.64 19.60
C THR A 183 -8.24 1.40 20.29
N HIS A 184 -7.57 0.97 21.35
CA HIS A 184 -8.05 -0.07 22.26
C HIS A 184 -8.74 0.61 23.46
N ALA A 185 -10.05 0.78 23.37
CA ALA A 185 -10.82 1.55 24.35
C ALA A 185 -10.73 0.98 25.77
N LYS A 186 -10.78 -0.35 25.92
CA LYS A 186 -10.69 -1.03 27.21
C LYS A 186 -9.35 -0.80 27.92
N ASP A 187 -8.24 -0.82 27.18
CA ASP A 187 -6.90 -0.59 27.75
C ASP A 187 -6.52 0.89 27.72
N VAL A 188 -7.41 1.74 27.23
CA VAL A 188 -7.21 3.19 27.10
C VAL A 188 -5.90 3.52 26.39
N LYS A 189 -5.68 2.86 25.25
CA LYS A 189 -4.49 3.01 24.43
C LYS A 189 -4.84 3.38 23.00
N TYR A 190 -4.11 4.34 22.45
CA TYR A 190 -4.08 4.62 21.04
C TYR A 190 -2.76 4.08 20.46
N PHE A 191 -2.87 3.16 19.54
CA PHE A 191 -1.70 2.56 18.87
C PHE A 191 -1.30 3.39 17.66
N ASN A 192 -0.14 4.03 17.77
CA ASN A 192 0.51 4.65 16.61
C ASN A 192 0.85 3.60 15.56
N SER A 193 1.29 2.41 16.01
CA SER A 193 1.48 1.26 15.15
C SER A 193 1.50 -0.05 15.94
N ILE A 194 1.03 -1.12 15.29
CA ILE A 194 1.22 -2.51 15.68
C ILE A 194 1.89 -3.19 14.50
N THR A 195 3.10 -3.71 14.69
CA THR A 195 3.90 -4.30 13.61
C THR A 195 4.16 -5.76 13.88
N ALA A 196 3.80 -6.61 12.92
CA ALA A 196 4.15 -8.02 12.83
C ALA A 196 5.17 -8.22 11.71
N MET A 197 6.34 -8.83 12.00
CA MET A 197 7.46 -8.93 11.05
C MET A 197 7.41 -10.17 10.17
N ASN A 198 6.70 -11.22 10.57
CA ASN A 198 6.72 -12.52 9.90
C ASN A 198 5.30 -13.08 9.81
N VAL A 199 4.46 -12.47 9.01
CA VAL A 199 3.10 -12.94 8.75
C VAL A 199 3.11 -13.83 7.51
N PRO A 200 2.77 -15.12 7.63
CA PRO A 200 2.70 -16.00 6.46
C PRO A 200 1.67 -15.49 5.46
N TYR A 201 1.98 -15.62 4.18
CA TYR A 201 1.02 -15.28 3.13
C TYR A 201 1.03 -16.28 1.99
N THR A 202 -0.08 -16.32 1.27
CA THR A 202 -0.25 -17.07 0.01
C THR A 202 -0.65 -16.11 -1.09
N ILE A 203 -0.03 -16.26 -2.27
CA ILE A 203 -0.37 -15.48 -3.45
C ILE A 203 -1.60 -16.11 -4.12
N THR A 204 -2.56 -15.27 -4.47
CA THR A 204 -3.76 -15.66 -5.21
C THR A 204 -3.77 -15.02 -6.60
N ALA A 205 -4.75 -15.34 -7.43
CA ALA A 205 -4.91 -14.69 -8.74
C ALA A 205 -5.08 -13.17 -8.64
N ASN A 206 -5.70 -12.67 -7.56
CA ASN A 206 -6.08 -11.28 -7.40
C ASN A 206 -5.24 -10.52 -6.37
N GLY A 207 -4.38 -11.21 -5.61
CA GLY A 207 -3.61 -10.59 -4.56
C GLY A 207 -3.07 -11.59 -3.55
N TYR A 208 -3.38 -11.42 -2.25
CA TYR A 208 -2.77 -12.18 -1.17
C TYR A 208 -3.79 -12.59 -0.13
N ILE A 209 -3.55 -13.75 0.49
CA ILE A 209 -4.18 -14.15 1.73
C ILE A 209 -3.08 -14.27 2.77
N LEU A 210 -3.20 -13.50 3.87
CA LEU A 210 -2.30 -13.57 5.00
C LEU A 210 -3.03 -14.26 6.15
N SER A 211 -2.45 -15.30 6.71
CA SER A 211 -3.07 -16.01 7.84
C SER A 211 -2.04 -16.57 8.79
N GLY A 212 -2.42 -16.66 10.07
CA GLY A 212 -1.57 -17.22 11.08
C GLY A 212 -2.16 -17.17 12.48
N GLN A 213 -1.45 -17.82 13.41
CA GLN A 213 -1.83 -17.86 14.82
C GLN A 213 -0.65 -17.48 15.70
N ASN A 214 -0.93 -16.77 16.80
CA ASN A 214 0.06 -16.34 17.77
C ASN A 214 1.25 -15.58 17.16
N ILE A 215 0.96 -14.73 16.17
CA ILE A 215 1.99 -13.96 15.48
C ILE A 215 2.51 -12.86 16.43
N PRO A 216 3.81 -12.83 16.74
CA PRO A 216 4.40 -11.81 17.61
C PRO A 216 4.29 -10.43 16.96
N THR A 217 3.98 -9.42 17.78
CA THR A 217 3.93 -8.04 17.36
C THR A 217 4.76 -7.14 18.27
N THR A 218 5.14 -6.00 17.72
CA THR A 218 5.65 -4.85 18.49
C THR A 218 4.68 -3.69 18.30
N ALA A 219 4.09 -3.23 19.39
CA ALA A 219 3.14 -2.13 19.40
C ALA A 219 3.74 -0.85 19.98
N ARG A 220 3.53 0.27 19.32
CA ARG A 220 3.85 1.62 19.81
C ARG A 220 2.55 2.34 20.10
N TYR A 221 2.38 2.84 21.32
CA TYR A 221 1.14 3.45 21.77
C TYR A 221 1.35 4.65 22.68
N ILE A 222 0.31 5.45 22.81
CA ILE A 222 0.15 6.47 23.82
C ILE A 222 -1.04 6.11 24.73
N SER A 223 -1.00 6.50 26.01
CA SER A 223 -2.16 6.41 26.89
C SER A 223 -3.14 7.51 26.53
N THR A 224 -4.43 7.17 26.42
CA THR A 224 -5.48 8.16 26.16
C THR A 224 -6.02 8.83 27.44
N ILE A 225 -5.55 8.39 28.62
CA ILE A 225 -5.94 9.00 29.91
C ILE A 225 -5.14 10.27 30.20
N ASP A 226 -3.85 10.27 29.83
CA ASP A 226 -2.94 11.38 30.17
C ASP A 226 -2.77 12.29 28.94
N THR A 227 -3.43 13.42 28.98
CA THR A 227 -3.39 14.42 27.89
C THR A 227 -2.24 15.42 28.03
N THR A 228 -1.49 15.40 29.14
CA THR A 228 -0.51 16.44 29.45
C THR A 228 0.91 16.16 28.93
N MET A 229 1.29 14.88 28.79
CA MET A 229 2.54 14.46 28.15
C MET A 229 2.35 13.12 27.46
N GLN A 230 2.16 13.13 26.14
CA GLN A 230 2.00 11.91 25.34
C GLN A 230 3.35 11.28 25.04
N THR A 231 3.87 10.50 25.95
CA THR A 231 5.08 9.70 25.71
C THR A 231 4.71 8.41 24.97
N VAL A 232 5.30 8.19 23.80
CA VAL A 232 5.12 6.94 23.05
C VAL A 232 5.82 5.81 23.82
N LYS A 233 5.06 4.77 24.14
CA LYS A 233 5.54 3.55 24.80
C LYS A 233 5.57 2.39 23.79
N THR A 234 6.37 1.39 24.08
CA THR A 234 6.48 0.17 23.27
C THR A 234 6.11 -1.04 24.14
N THR A 235 5.39 -2.00 23.54
CA THR A 235 5.03 -3.27 24.19
C THR A 235 4.92 -4.40 23.17
N THR A 236 5.00 -5.64 23.65
CA THR A 236 4.76 -6.88 22.89
C THR A 236 3.49 -7.61 23.35
N ASP A 237 2.66 -7.00 24.18
CA ASP A 237 1.50 -7.63 24.83
C ASP A 237 0.28 -7.82 23.90
N TYR A 238 0.38 -7.37 22.65
CA TYR A 238 -0.72 -7.41 21.67
C TYR A 238 -0.38 -8.28 20.45
N PRO A 239 0.03 -9.55 20.63
CA PRO A 239 0.25 -10.45 19.49
C PRO A 239 -1.08 -10.64 18.73
N PHE A 240 -0.99 -10.92 17.44
CA PHE A 240 -2.15 -11.39 16.69
C PHE A 240 -2.39 -12.86 17.02
N LYS A 241 -3.37 -13.13 17.90
CA LYS A 241 -3.73 -14.50 18.33
C LYS A 241 -4.29 -15.32 17.19
N THR A 242 -5.14 -14.71 16.39
CA THR A 242 -5.58 -15.17 15.07
C THR A 242 -5.40 -14.01 14.11
N PHE A 243 -5.05 -14.29 12.89
CA PHE A 243 -4.89 -13.30 11.84
C PHE A 243 -5.35 -13.91 10.52
N ASP A 244 -6.34 -13.30 9.90
CA ASP A 244 -6.89 -13.72 8.63
C ASP A 244 -7.24 -12.47 7.82
N VAL A 245 -6.50 -12.24 6.73
CA VAL A 245 -6.59 -11.02 5.94
C VAL A 245 -6.51 -11.37 4.47
N THR A 246 -7.48 -10.87 3.72
CA THR A 246 -7.49 -10.89 2.25
C THR A 246 -7.14 -9.51 1.71
N VAL A 247 -6.13 -9.47 0.86
CA VAL A 247 -5.73 -8.29 0.08
C VAL A 247 -6.04 -8.57 -1.37
N ASP A 248 -7.10 -7.99 -1.90
CA ASP A 248 -7.50 -8.10 -3.31
C ASP A 248 -7.03 -6.84 -4.05
N LEU A 249 -5.95 -6.98 -4.80
CA LEU A 249 -5.38 -5.89 -5.57
C LEU A 249 -6.21 -5.56 -6.83
N GLU A 250 -6.93 -6.54 -7.36
CA GLU A 250 -7.75 -6.36 -8.56
C GLU A 250 -8.98 -5.49 -8.30
N ASN A 251 -9.67 -5.79 -7.18
CA ASN A 251 -10.87 -5.09 -6.78
C ASN A 251 -10.59 -3.96 -5.79
N ASP A 252 -9.31 -3.74 -5.46
CA ASP A 252 -8.89 -2.71 -4.52
C ASP A 252 -9.53 -2.84 -3.14
N TYR A 253 -9.50 -4.05 -2.59
CA TYR A 253 -10.25 -4.40 -1.41
C TYR A 253 -9.38 -5.05 -0.34
N LEU A 254 -9.62 -4.68 0.91
CA LEU A 254 -9.09 -5.31 2.13
C LEU A 254 -10.25 -5.89 2.93
N ASP A 255 -10.12 -7.14 3.33
CA ASP A 255 -10.96 -7.76 4.36
C ASP A 255 -10.06 -8.39 5.42
N ALA A 256 -10.25 -8.04 6.68
CA ALA A 256 -9.40 -8.47 7.77
C ALA A 256 -10.21 -8.86 8.99
N VAL A 257 -9.91 -10.03 9.54
CA VAL A 257 -10.40 -10.49 10.84
C VAL A 257 -9.22 -10.96 11.67
N TYR A 258 -9.00 -10.35 12.83
CA TYR A 258 -7.92 -10.76 13.70
C TYR A 258 -8.21 -10.49 15.17
N MET A 259 -7.59 -11.29 16.04
CA MET A 259 -7.63 -11.07 17.48
C MET A 259 -6.32 -10.41 17.93
N MET A 260 -6.43 -9.22 18.51
CA MET A 260 -5.34 -8.43 19.05
C MET A 260 -5.21 -8.66 20.56
N GLY A 261 -4.08 -9.19 20.99
CA GLY A 261 -3.90 -9.63 22.38
C GLY A 261 -4.85 -10.78 22.74
N SER A 262 -5.42 -10.76 23.94
CA SER A 262 -6.28 -11.83 24.45
C SER A 262 -7.77 -11.52 24.43
N SER A 263 -8.17 -10.30 24.10
CA SER A 263 -9.53 -9.82 24.38
C SER A 263 -10.18 -8.98 23.29
N ALA A 264 -9.46 -8.53 22.29
CA ALA A 264 -10.00 -7.64 21.26
C ALA A 264 -10.03 -8.34 19.89
N THR A 265 -11.21 -8.52 19.32
CA THR A 265 -11.40 -8.97 17.94
C THR A 265 -11.64 -7.74 17.06
N VAL A 266 -10.89 -7.63 15.98
CA VAL A 266 -10.99 -6.58 14.98
C VAL A 266 -11.53 -7.18 13.70
N VAL A 267 -12.56 -6.55 13.15
CA VAL A 267 -13.07 -6.81 11.80
C VAL A 267 -12.88 -5.52 11.01
N ALA A 268 -12.17 -5.59 9.90
CA ALA A 268 -11.87 -4.42 9.09
C ALA A 268 -12.15 -4.68 7.61
N THR A 269 -12.69 -3.67 6.95
CA THR A 269 -12.86 -3.64 5.49
C THR A 269 -12.34 -2.31 4.95
N GLY A 270 -11.84 -2.27 3.73
CA GLY A 270 -11.33 -1.02 3.17
C GLY A 270 -10.81 -1.13 1.76
N SER A 271 -10.41 0.00 1.20
CA SER A 271 -9.79 0.11 -0.12
C SER A 271 -8.60 1.08 -0.10
N THR A 272 -7.70 0.94 -1.08
CA THR A 272 -6.56 1.86 -1.24
C THR A 272 -7.01 3.17 -1.87
N TYR A 273 -8.05 3.11 -2.71
CA TYR A 273 -8.60 4.27 -3.38
C TYR A 273 -10.04 4.46 -2.90
N PRO A 274 -10.31 5.51 -2.14
CA PRO A 274 -11.67 5.83 -1.75
C PRO A 274 -12.50 6.07 -3.01
N ASP A 275 -13.73 5.58 -2.98
CA ASP A 275 -14.72 5.83 -4.04
C ASP A 275 -15.04 7.33 -4.07
N TYR A 276 -14.37 8.08 -4.95
CA TYR A 276 -14.54 9.53 -5.09
C TYR A 276 -15.77 9.90 -5.95
N ALA A 277 -16.66 8.95 -6.20
CA ALA A 277 -17.91 9.22 -6.93
C ALA A 277 -18.93 10.03 -6.13
N SER A 278 -18.62 10.44 -4.90
CA SER A 278 -19.56 11.10 -3.99
C SER A 278 -19.08 12.41 -3.35
N TYR A 279 -18.33 13.24 -4.09
CA TYR A 279 -18.10 14.63 -3.69
C TYR A 279 -18.41 15.60 -4.84
#